data_894d7cf8109b2c21e77c12a60c117627
#
_entry.id   894d7cf8109b2c21e77c12a60c117627
#
_cell.length_a   1.000
_cell.length_b   1.000
_cell.length_c   1.000
_cell.angle_alpha   90.00
_cell.angle_beta   90.00
_cell.angle_gamma   90.00
#
_symmetry.space_group_name_H-M   'P 1'
#
loop_
_entity.id
_entity.type
_entity.pdbx_description
1 polymer ?
#
loop_
_entity_poly.entity_id
_entity_poly.type
_entity_poly.pdbx_seq_one_letter_code
_entity_poly.pdbx_strand_id
1 'polypeptide(L)'
;MKIAHLVLSNVYAGIEQHVNELILEQHKECEVILICNTEIEDKFDSLNIVSIQNFSRKSPLGLLKLFLLIQKMNLDIIHTHGSKTSSIINLLRKFINIKHVATAHGIKKKTTPFLKADKLIAVSSKIQDSIQRDSVKINNWWSPALPDNIDKKNNYVIAVGRLEKVKGFDLLIESWKNISSNLIIIGNGKEYSYLTELIIKLGLDDRIQIINEVSQNKLIEYYQQASMLIISSRNEGGPRVALEALYLKIPVISTDVGHMSEILPKELLAKPNDLEDLTCLVERYVNNLNYNQEYIYQYVAEEFSLTAKAKQIIDVYKELLVS
;
A
#
# COMPACT_ATOMS: atom_id res chain seq x y z
N MET A 1 -5.62 -15.35 22.07
CA MET A 1 -4.60 -15.42 21.02
C MET A 1 -3.70 -14.19 21.16
N LYS A 2 -2.41 -14.41 21.28
CA LYS A 2 -1.39 -13.35 21.46
C LYS A 2 -0.48 -13.28 20.23
N ILE A 3 -0.52 -12.14 19.55
CA ILE A 3 0.12 -11.94 18.25
C ILE A 3 1.14 -10.82 18.35
N ALA A 4 2.32 -10.98 17.73
CA ALA A 4 3.23 -9.86 17.51
C ALA A 4 3.33 -9.55 16.02
N HIS A 5 3.15 -8.28 15.65
CA HIS A 5 3.51 -7.76 14.34
C HIS A 5 4.95 -7.25 14.36
N LEU A 6 5.72 -7.59 13.34
CA LEU A 6 7.13 -7.19 13.24
C LEU A 6 7.38 -6.32 12.00
N VAL A 7 7.81 -5.07 12.23
CA VAL A 7 8.19 -4.10 11.21
C VAL A 7 9.54 -3.46 11.57
N LEU A 8 10.55 -3.64 10.72
CA LEU A 8 11.91 -3.10 10.92
C LEU A 8 12.32 -2.20 9.74
N SER A 9 11.69 -1.05 9.64
CA SER A 9 11.93 0.01 8.65
C SER A 9 12.55 1.23 9.34
N ASN A 10 13.23 2.11 8.59
CA ASN A 10 13.71 3.39 9.08
C ASN A 10 12.76 4.54 8.70
N VAL A 11 11.71 4.25 7.93
CA VAL A 11 10.77 5.25 7.44
C VAL A 11 9.36 4.74 7.69
N TYR A 12 8.50 5.60 8.21
CA TYR A 12 7.07 5.35 8.29
C TYR A 12 6.44 5.63 6.93
N ALA A 13 5.93 4.59 6.27
CA ALA A 13 5.35 4.65 4.94
C ALA A 13 4.15 3.68 4.85
N GLY A 14 3.72 3.32 3.64
CA GLY A 14 2.50 2.55 3.42
C GLY A 14 2.43 1.18 4.12
N ILE A 15 3.57 0.49 4.34
CA ILE A 15 3.58 -0.78 5.10
C ILE A 15 3.37 -0.51 6.59
N GLU A 16 4.03 0.49 7.13
CA GLU A 16 3.95 0.89 8.54
C GLU A 16 2.54 1.39 8.87
N GLN A 17 1.96 2.21 8.00
CA GLN A 17 0.58 2.66 8.11
C GLN A 17 -0.40 1.49 8.05
N HIS A 18 -0.23 0.56 7.10
CA HIS A 18 -1.04 -0.66 7.01
C HIS A 18 -0.99 -1.47 8.32
N VAL A 19 0.20 -1.63 8.91
CA VAL A 19 0.37 -2.36 10.18
C VAL A 19 -0.29 -1.61 11.33
N ASN A 20 -0.11 -0.29 11.44
CA ASN A 20 -0.72 0.53 12.48
C ASN A 20 -2.26 0.39 12.49
N GLU A 21 -2.89 0.57 11.34
CA GLU A 21 -4.34 0.43 11.20
C GLU A 21 -4.81 -1.00 11.53
N LEU A 22 -4.08 -2.02 11.04
CA LEU A 22 -4.42 -3.42 11.30
C LEU A 22 -4.37 -3.78 12.77
N ILE A 23 -3.32 -3.36 13.49
CA ILE A 23 -3.19 -3.65 14.92
C ILE A 23 -4.28 -2.98 15.74
N LEU A 24 -4.64 -1.72 15.44
CA LEU A 24 -5.74 -1.02 16.11
C LEU A 24 -7.07 -1.76 15.95
N GLU A 25 -7.34 -2.29 14.76
CA GLU A 25 -8.55 -3.08 14.52
C GLU A 25 -8.50 -4.44 15.22
N GLN A 26 -7.36 -5.14 15.15
CA GLN A 26 -7.20 -6.46 15.77
C GLN A 26 -7.17 -6.44 17.30
N HIS A 27 -6.81 -5.32 17.94
CA HIS A 27 -6.90 -5.15 19.40
C HIS A 27 -8.32 -5.35 19.95
N LYS A 28 -9.35 -5.22 19.11
CA LYS A 28 -10.74 -5.48 19.52
C LYS A 28 -11.01 -6.96 19.81
N GLU A 29 -10.23 -7.87 19.23
CA GLU A 29 -10.46 -9.33 19.33
C GLU A 29 -9.25 -10.11 19.88
N CYS A 30 -8.04 -9.56 19.83
CA CYS A 30 -6.79 -10.25 20.14
C CYS A 30 -5.87 -9.41 21.03
N GLU A 31 -4.97 -10.08 21.79
CA GLU A 31 -3.82 -9.42 22.38
C GLU A 31 -2.75 -9.20 21.30
N VAL A 32 -2.53 -7.95 20.91
CA VAL A 32 -1.61 -7.60 19.84
C VAL A 32 -0.45 -6.76 20.36
N ILE A 33 0.76 -7.08 19.91
CA ILE A 33 2.01 -6.36 20.23
C ILE A 33 2.63 -5.91 18.91
N LEU A 34 3.09 -4.67 18.85
CA LEU A 34 3.92 -4.17 17.77
C LEU A 34 5.40 -4.22 18.16
N ILE A 35 6.22 -4.92 17.35
CA ILE A 35 7.68 -4.84 17.43
C ILE A 35 8.14 -3.98 16.26
N CYS A 36 8.67 -2.78 16.55
CA CYS A 36 9.09 -1.83 15.52
C CYS A 36 10.49 -1.25 15.76
N ASN A 37 10.99 -0.46 14.80
CA ASN A 37 12.23 0.30 14.96
C ASN A 37 12.00 1.52 15.88
N THR A 38 12.92 1.76 16.81
CA THR A 38 12.91 2.91 17.71
C THR A 38 12.81 4.26 17.01
N GLU A 39 13.35 4.40 15.79
CA GLU A 39 13.33 5.65 15.02
C GLU A 39 11.94 6.08 14.52
N ILE A 40 10.97 5.18 14.52
CA ILE A 40 9.61 5.42 14.02
C ILE A 40 8.53 5.02 15.03
N GLU A 41 8.90 4.70 16.27
CA GLU A 41 8.00 4.25 17.33
C GLU A 41 6.90 5.27 17.62
N ASP A 42 7.26 6.55 17.68
CA ASP A 42 6.38 7.69 17.95
C ASP A 42 5.30 7.95 16.89
N LYS A 43 5.39 7.25 15.77
CA LYS A 43 4.45 7.36 14.65
C LYS A 43 3.34 6.31 14.66
N PHE A 44 3.36 5.41 15.62
CA PHE A 44 2.33 4.39 15.77
C PHE A 44 1.39 4.72 16.92
N ASP A 45 0.09 4.49 16.72
CA ASP A 45 -0.97 4.71 17.71
C ASP A 45 -1.23 3.49 18.61
N SER A 46 -0.44 2.42 18.49
CA SER A 46 -0.62 1.18 19.24
C SER A 46 -0.33 1.37 20.72
N LEU A 47 -1.13 0.73 21.58
CA LEU A 47 -0.95 0.75 23.03
C LEU A 47 0.19 -0.19 23.53
N ASN A 48 0.53 -1.23 22.76
CA ASN A 48 1.50 -2.26 23.14
C ASN A 48 2.67 -2.27 22.15
N ILE A 49 3.55 -1.27 22.26
CA ILE A 49 4.75 -1.17 21.42
C ILE A 49 5.97 -1.69 22.17
N VAL A 50 6.78 -2.46 21.50
CA VAL A 50 8.11 -2.85 21.93
C VAL A 50 9.09 -2.46 20.82
N SER A 51 9.86 -1.43 21.07
CA SER A 51 10.81 -0.92 20.09
C SER A 51 12.19 -1.58 20.23
N ILE A 52 12.83 -1.80 19.09
CA ILE A 52 14.21 -2.27 18.99
C ILE A 52 14.92 -1.45 17.91
N GLN A 53 16.19 -1.16 18.11
CA GLN A 53 17.00 -0.51 17.09
C GLN A 53 17.03 -1.38 15.81
N ASN A 54 16.84 -0.77 14.67
CA ASN A 54 16.91 -1.47 13.40
C ASN A 54 18.29 -2.10 13.18
N PHE A 55 18.35 -3.31 12.61
CA PHE A 55 19.59 -4.06 12.39
C PHE A 55 19.60 -4.81 11.07
N SER A 56 20.80 -5.17 10.61
CA SER A 56 20.99 -6.00 9.41
C SER A 56 20.52 -7.43 9.67
N ARG A 57 19.98 -8.10 8.65
CA ARG A 57 19.61 -9.54 8.68
C ARG A 57 20.74 -10.45 9.17
N LYS A 58 22.00 -10.02 9.08
CA LYS A 58 23.19 -10.77 9.46
C LYS A 58 23.81 -10.33 10.79
N SER A 59 23.19 -9.40 11.52
CA SER A 59 23.70 -8.92 12.82
C SER A 59 23.48 -9.93 13.93
N PRO A 60 24.52 -10.57 14.49
CA PRO A 60 24.35 -11.56 15.56
C PRO A 60 23.71 -10.96 16.80
N LEU A 61 24.14 -9.74 17.19
CA LEU A 61 23.60 -9.05 18.36
C LEU A 61 22.13 -8.66 18.19
N GLY A 62 21.74 -8.17 17.00
CA GLY A 62 20.35 -7.84 16.69
C GLY A 62 19.47 -9.09 16.69
N LEU A 63 19.94 -10.18 16.12
CA LEU A 63 19.25 -11.47 16.13
C LEU A 63 19.08 -12.02 17.54
N LEU A 64 20.13 -11.96 18.39
CA LEU A 64 20.06 -12.40 19.77
C LEU A 64 19.09 -11.55 20.60
N LYS A 65 19.13 -10.23 20.47
CA LYS A 65 18.20 -9.33 21.15
C LYS A 65 16.74 -9.66 20.78
N LEU A 66 16.44 -9.79 19.49
CA LEU A 66 15.08 -10.11 19.05
C LEU A 66 14.66 -11.53 19.50
N PHE A 67 15.56 -12.50 19.48
CA PHE A 67 15.31 -13.86 19.98
C PHE A 67 14.89 -13.85 21.45
N LEU A 68 15.68 -13.21 22.33
CA LEU A 68 15.38 -13.12 23.77
C LEU A 68 14.07 -12.37 24.03
N LEU A 69 13.78 -11.35 23.23
CA LEU A 69 12.55 -10.58 23.32
C LEU A 69 11.34 -11.48 22.99
N ILE A 70 11.36 -12.18 21.87
CA ILE A 70 10.28 -13.07 21.43
C ILE A 70 10.04 -14.19 22.46
N GLN A 71 11.10 -14.77 23.02
CA GLN A 71 10.96 -15.82 24.04
C GLN A 71 10.23 -15.34 25.29
N LYS A 72 10.47 -14.10 25.72
CA LYS A 72 9.82 -13.51 26.91
C LYS A 72 8.34 -13.16 26.70
N MET A 73 7.94 -12.98 25.43
CA MET A 73 6.57 -12.52 25.12
C MET A 73 5.54 -13.64 25.16
N ASN A 74 5.94 -14.90 25.08
CA ASN A 74 5.03 -16.05 25.03
C ASN A 74 3.93 -15.89 23.95
N LEU A 75 4.36 -15.71 22.71
CA LEU A 75 3.47 -15.44 21.56
C LEU A 75 2.94 -16.74 20.95
N ASP A 76 1.67 -16.71 20.52
CA ASP A 76 1.10 -17.76 19.68
C ASP A 76 1.57 -17.61 18.21
N ILE A 77 1.56 -16.36 17.72
CA ILE A 77 1.88 -16.06 16.33
C ILE A 77 2.82 -14.85 16.24
N ILE A 78 3.78 -14.91 15.30
CA ILE A 78 4.50 -13.74 14.83
C ILE A 78 4.12 -13.45 13.38
N HIS A 79 3.63 -12.25 13.11
CA HIS A 79 3.26 -11.78 11.79
C HIS A 79 4.29 -10.78 11.27
N THR A 80 4.95 -11.11 10.17
CA THR A 80 6.01 -10.28 9.57
C THR A 80 5.51 -9.55 8.33
N HIS A 81 5.93 -8.29 8.19
CA HIS A 81 5.60 -7.47 7.04
C HIS A 81 6.86 -7.20 6.20
N GLY A 82 6.89 -7.79 5.00
CA GLY A 82 7.97 -7.65 4.04
C GLY A 82 9.14 -8.64 4.21
N SER A 83 10.03 -8.66 3.22
CA SER A 83 11.06 -9.70 3.05
C SER A 83 12.18 -9.68 4.10
N LYS A 84 12.44 -8.50 4.72
CA LYS A 84 13.50 -8.39 5.74
C LYS A 84 13.10 -9.10 7.02
N THR A 85 11.96 -8.77 7.55
CA THR A 85 11.41 -9.33 8.79
C THR A 85 11.11 -10.81 8.64
N SER A 86 10.55 -11.24 7.51
CA SER A 86 10.32 -12.65 7.20
C SER A 86 11.63 -13.45 7.16
N SER A 87 12.71 -12.92 6.58
CA SER A 87 14.03 -13.57 6.57
C SER A 87 14.60 -13.75 7.99
N ILE A 88 14.44 -12.73 8.84
CA ILE A 88 14.91 -12.75 10.23
C ILE A 88 14.16 -13.83 11.03
N ILE A 89 12.83 -13.83 10.96
CA ILE A 89 12.04 -14.81 11.70
C ILE A 89 12.27 -16.23 11.20
N ASN A 90 12.42 -16.46 9.91
CA ASN A 90 12.78 -17.77 9.35
C ASN A 90 14.10 -18.31 9.91
N LEU A 91 15.05 -17.44 10.26
CA LEU A 91 16.30 -17.85 10.90
C LEU A 91 16.08 -18.18 12.37
N LEU A 92 15.36 -17.34 13.11
CA LEU A 92 15.11 -17.52 14.54
C LEU A 92 14.22 -18.71 14.85
N ARG A 93 13.30 -19.09 13.97
CA ARG A 93 12.43 -20.29 14.10
C ARG A 93 13.16 -21.61 14.15
N LYS A 94 14.45 -21.65 13.84
CA LYS A 94 15.27 -22.83 14.12
C LYS A 94 15.48 -23.09 15.62
N PHE A 95 15.24 -22.07 16.45
CA PHE A 95 15.49 -22.07 17.90
C PHE A 95 14.26 -21.72 18.73
N ILE A 96 13.17 -21.25 18.09
CA ILE A 96 11.90 -20.89 18.74
C ILE A 96 10.76 -21.64 18.03
N ASN A 97 9.94 -22.31 18.83
CA ASN A 97 8.69 -22.88 18.31
C ASN A 97 7.59 -21.82 18.35
N ILE A 98 7.38 -21.13 17.22
CA ILE A 98 6.35 -20.11 17.05
C ILE A 98 5.74 -20.20 15.65
N LYS A 99 4.44 -20.05 15.54
CA LYS A 99 3.76 -20.00 14.23
C LYS A 99 4.08 -18.67 13.54
N HIS A 100 4.38 -18.71 12.24
CA HIS A 100 4.81 -17.55 11.46
C HIS A 100 3.86 -17.27 10.30
N VAL A 101 3.25 -16.11 10.32
CA VAL A 101 2.50 -15.53 9.18
C VAL A 101 3.35 -14.44 8.54
N ALA A 102 3.39 -14.39 7.22
CA ALA A 102 4.09 -13.35 6.48
C ALA A 102 3.17 -12.66 5.48
N THR A 103 3.18 -11.32 5.44
CA THR A 103 2.50 -10.57 4.39
C THR A 103 3.48 -10.02 3.36
N ALA A 104 3.20 -10.31 2.08
CA ALA A 104 3.90 -9.77 0.94
C ALA A 104 3.17 -8.55 0.40
N HIS A 105 3.76 -7.36 0.59
CA HIS A 105 3.19 -6.06 0.19
C HIS A 105 3.60 -5.58 -1.21
N GLY A 106 4.38 -6.34 -1.95
CA GLY A 106 4.81 -5.97 -3.30
C GLY A 106 5.58 -7.09 -3.98
N ILE A 107 5.61 -7.03 -5.31
CA ILE A 107 6.35 -7.97 -6.15
C ILE A 107 7.84 -7.85 -5.85
N LYS A 108 8.49 -8.97 -5.57
CA LYS A 108 9.91 -9.03 -5.22
C LYS A 108 10.66 -9.94 -6.18
N LYS A 109 11.87 -9.54 -6.60
CA LYS A 109 12.76 -10.39 -7.39
C LYS A 109 13.16 -11.67 -6.67
N LYS A 110 13.18 -11.66 -5.31
CA LYS A 110 13.50 -12.82 -4.46
C LYS A 110 12.33 -13.09 -3.51
N THR A 111 11.66 -14.19 -3.67
CA THR A 111 10.51 -14.64 -2.88
C THR A 111 10.86 -15.59 -1.75
N THR A 112 12.10 -16.14 -1.74
CA THR A 112 12.62 -17.08 -0.72
C THR A 112 12.28 -16.72 0.74
N PRO A 113 12.29 -15.44 1.17
CA PRO A 113 11.91 -15.07 2.54
C PRO A 113 10.48 -15.49 2.92
N PHE A 114 9.58 -15.54 1.96
CA PHE A 114 8.16 -15.85 2.19
C PHE A 114 7.88 -17.35 2.17
N LEU A 115 8.74 -18.14 1.51
CA LEU A 115 8.51 -19.58 1.30
C LEU A 115 8.56 -20.42 2.59
N LYS A 116 9.12 -19.89 3.68
CA LYS A 116 9.30 -20.59 4.96
C LYS A 116 8.30 -20.19 6.05
N ALA A 117 7.41 -19.24 5.79
CA ALA A 117 6.33 -18.91 6.73
C ALA A 117 5.32 -20.07 6.80
N ASP A 118 4.60 -20.26 7.88
CA ASP A 118 3.56 -21.31 7.95
C ASP A 118 2.36 -20.92 7.09
N LYS A 119 1.95 -19.62 7.12
CA LYS A 119 0.97 -19.05 6.21
C LYS A 119 1.54 -17.79 5.53
N LEU A 120 1.18 -17.62 4.28
CA LEU A 120 1.56 -16.45 3.48
C LEU A 120 0.30 -15.70 3.06
N ILE A 121 0.31 -14.38 3.27
CA ILE A 121 -0.72 -13.45 2.79
C ILE A 121 -0.14 -12.63 1.64
N ALA A 122 -0.86 -12.54 0.53
CA ALA A 122 -0.55 -11.70 -0.62
C ALA A 122 -1.60 -10.60 -0.76
N VAL A 123 -1.18 -9.33 -0.89
CA VAL A 123 -2.12 -8.21 -0.94
C VAL A 123 -2.74 -7.97 -2.33
N SER A 124 -2.48 -8.85 -3.29
CA SER A 124 -3.15 -8.87 -4.61
C SER A 124 -2.88 -10.19 -5.33
N SER A 125 -3.72 -10.52 -6.34
CA SER A 125 -3.51 -11.69 -7.19
C SER A 125 -2.16 -11.64 -7.91
N LYS A 126 -1.71 -10.49 -8.39
CA LYS A 126 -0.39 -10.33 -9.05
C LYS A 126 0.77 -10.66 -8.11
N ILE A 127 0.67 -10.32 -6.83
CA ILE A 127 1.67 -10.72 -5.84
C ILE A 127 1.57 -12.22 -5.57
N GLN A 128 0.37 -12.75 -5.42
CA GLN A 128 0.14 -14.19 -5.22
C GLN A 128 0.79 -15.01 -6.35
N ASP A 129 0.55 -14.65 -7.59
CA ASP A 129 1.10 -15.32 -8.78
C ASP A 129 2.64 -15.18 -8.85
N SER A 130 3.19 -14.06 -8.37
CA SER A 130 4.65 -13.84 -8.35
C SER A 130 5.40 -14.71 -7.34
N ILE A 131 4.69 -15.26 -6.34
CA ILE A 131 5.27 -16.08 -5.29
C ILE A 131 4.83 -17.52 -5.53
N GLN A 132 5.71 -18.37 -6.06
CA GLN A 132 5.44 -19.78 -6.38
C GLN A 132 5.19 -20.62 -5.11
N ARG A 133 4.12 -20.30 -4.38
CA ARG A 133 3.67 -20.97 -3.17
C ARG A 133 2.22 -20.63 -2.87
N ASP A 134 1.48 -21.56 -2.27
CA ASP A 134 0.13 -21.33 -1.75
C ASP A 134 0.12 -20.16 -0.77
N SER A 135 -0.78 -19.22 -1.02
CA SER A 135 -0.96 -18.04 -0.21
C SER A 135 -2.44 -17.63 -0.17
N VAL A 136 -2.83 -16.98 0.90
CA VAL A 136 -4.17 -16.39 1.03
C VAL A 136 -4.12 -14.98 0.45
N LYS A 137 -5.02 -14.68 -0.49
CA LYS A 137 -5.17 -13.33 -0.99
C LYS A 137 -6.02 -12.51 -0.03
N ILE A 138 -5.44 -11.45 0.54
CA ILE A 138 -6.16 -10.46 1.35
C ILE A 138 -5.68 -9.09 0.92
N ASN A 139 -6.51 -8.37 0.16
CA ASN A 139 -6.17 -7.06 -0.40
C ASN A 139 -5.95 -6.01 0.69
N ASN A 140 -5.31 -4.90 0.33
CA ASN A 140 -5.28 -3.69 1.16
C ASN A 140 -6.70 -3.12 1.30
N TRP A 141 -6.87 -2.17 2.19
CA TRP A 141 -8.13 -1.46 2.47
C TRP A 141 -7.96 0.04 2.25
N TRP A 142 -9.09 0.76 2.11
CA TRP A 142 -9.12 2.23 2.13
C TRP A 142 -8.85 2.73 3.56
N SER A 143 -8.42 3.99 3.68
CA SER A 143 -8.07 4.56 4.98
C SER A 143 -9.30 4.71 5.87
N PRO A 144 -9.30 4.17 7.10
CA PRO A 144 -10.43 4.31 8.03
C PRO A 144 -10.64 5.76 8.52
N ALA A 145 -9.70 6.66 8.25
CA ALA A 145 -9.82 8.08 8.60
C ALA A 145 -10.56 8.91 7.55
N LEU A 146 -11.01 8.30 6.45
CA LEU A 146 -11.77 9.00 5.42
C LEU A 146 -13.20 9.30 5.89
N PRO A 147 -13.76 10.48 5.55
CA PRO A 147 -15.16 10.79 5.81
C PRO A 147 -16.09 9.98 4.88
N ASP A 148 -17.31 9.71 5.33
CA ASP A 148 -18.31 8.99 4.53
C ASP A 148 -18.72 9.74 3.25
N ASN A 149 -18.66 11.07 3.28
CA ASN A 149 -18.99 11.92 2.15
C ASN A 149 -18.05 13.13 2.04
N ILE A 150 -17.85 13.59 0.80
CA ILE A 150 -17.14 14.83 0.50
C ILE A 150 -17.95 15.71 -0.46
N ASP A 151 -17.80 17.03 -0.34
CA ASP A 151 -18.36 18.00 -1.28
C ASP A 151 -17.40 18.16 -2.47
N LYS A 152 -17.74 17.57 -3.61
CA LYS A 152 -16.87 17.51 -4.80
C LYS A 152 -16.97 18.78 -5.65
N LYS A 153 -15.80 19.34 -6.02
CA LYS A 153 -15.70 20.56 -6.84
C LYS A 153 -15.18 20.33 -8.27
N ASN A 154 -14.57 19.18 -8.54
CA ASN A 154 -14.11 18.73 -9.86
C ASN A 154 -13.18 19.73 -10.60
N ASN A 155 -12.21 20.32 -9.90
CA ASN A 155 -11.37 21.38 -10.44
C ASN A 155 -10.15 20.89 -11.22
N TYR A 156 -9.64 19.69 -10.91
CA TYR A 156 -8.42 19.13 -11.48
C TYR A 156 -8.37 17.60 -11.38
N VAL A 157 -7.46 17.02 -12.10
CA VAL A 157 -7.09 15.60 -11.97
C VAL A 157 -5.95 15.46 -10.94
N ILE A 158 -5.96 14.38 -10.16
CA ILE A 158 -4.95 14.16 -9.12
C ILE A 158 -4.19 12.85 -9.34
N ALA A 159 -2.90 12.86 -9.00
CA ALA A 159 -2.08 11.66 -8.84
C ALA A 159 -1.30 11.74 -7.53
N VAL A 160 -1.24 10.64 -6.76
CA VAL A 160 -0.68 10.66 -5.41
C VAL A 160 0.31 9.50 -5.23
N GLY A 161 1.49 9.80 -4.72
CA GLY A 161 2.49 8.78 -4.40
C GLY A 161 3.91 9.32 -4.30
N ARG A 162 4.84 8.46 -3.86
CA ARG A 162 6.26 8.83 -3.78
C ARG A 162 6.81 9.17 -5.17
N LEU A 163 7.56 10.26 -5.29
CA LEU A 163 8.17 10.66 -6.56
C LEU A 163 9.38 9.75 -6.86
N GLU A 164 9.07 8.52 -7.26
CA GLU A 164 10.02 7.48 -7.64
C GLU A 164 9.65 6.91 -9.02
N LYS A 165 10.63 6.44 -9.77
CA LYS A 165 10.46 5.90 -11.12
C LYS A 165 9.36 4.83 -11.23
N VAL A 166 9.19 4.04 -10.16
CA VAL A 166 8.16 2.99 -10.10
C VAL A 166 6.73 3.54 -10.19
N LYS A 167 6.49 4.82 -9.80
CA LYS A 167 5.19 5.48 -9.85
C LYS A 167 4.80 5.99 -11.24
N GLY A 168 5.74 6.07 -12.18
CA GLY A 168 5.46 6.40 -13.58
C GLY A 168 4.94 7.81 -13.82
N PHE A 169 5.26 8.78 -12.94
CA PHE A 169 4.82 10.16 -13.12
C PHE A 169 5.44 10.83 -14.34
N ASP A 170 6.61 10.37 -14.78
CA ASP A 170 7.22 10.76 -16.06
C ASP A 170 6.29 10.39 -17.25
N LEU A 171 5.75 9.18 -17.29
CA LEU A 171 4.80 8.77 -18.32
C LEU A 171 3.48 9.57 -18.23
N LEU A 172 3.01 9.84 -17.02
CA LEU A 172 1.81 10.65 -16.81
C LEU A 172 1.99 12.09 -17.31
N ILE A 173 3.13 12.72 -17.02
CA ILE A 173 3.46 14.07 -17.50
C ILE A 173 3.55 14.07 -19.04
N GLU A 174 4.21 13.07 -19.63
CA GLU A 174 4.31 12.96 -21.09
C GLU A 174 2.95 12.74 -21.76
N SER A 175 2.04 12.01 -21.13
CA SER A 175 0.67 11.78 -21.64
C SER A 175 -0.21 13.05 -21.57
N TRP A 176 0.23 14.10 -20.85
CA TRP A 176 -0.54 15.33 -20.63
C TRP A 176 -0.44 16.37 -21.75
N LYS A 177 0.38 16.14 -22.77
CA LYS A 177 0.66 17.11 -23.85
C LYS A 177 -0.59 17.69 -24.51
N ASN A 178 -1.58 16.85 -24.76
CA ASN A 178 -2.83 17.23 -25.44
C ASN A 178 -4.01 17.41 -24.47
N ILE A 179 -3.77 17.42 -23.16
CA ILE A 179 -4.83 17.53 -22.14
C ILE A 179 -4.92 18.98 -21.66
N SER A 180 -6.13 19.53 -21.67
CA SER A 180 -6.40 20.90 -21.22
C SER A 180 -6.65 21.00 -19.71
N SER A 181 -7.03 19.90 -19.08
CA SER A 181 -7.31 19.88 -17.63
C SER A 181 -6.03 20.06 -16.81
N ASN A 182 -6.17 20.63 -15.61
CA ASN A 182 -5.07 20.73 -14.65
C ASN A 182 -4.78 19.38 -14.00
N LEU A 183 -3.50 19.09 -13.73
CA LEU A 183 -3.02 17.93 -13.01
C LEU A 183 -2.27 18.34 -11.76
N ILE A 184 -2.63 17.77 -10.62
CA ILE A 184 -1.86 17.92 -9.39
C ILE A 184 -1.23 16.57 -9.03
N ILE A 185 0.09 16.55 -8.91
CA ILE A 185 0.87 15.41 -8.44
C ILE A 185 1.29 15.67 -7.00
N ILE A 186 0.87 14.81 -6.06
CA ILE A 186 1.20 14.97 -4.63
C ILE A 186 2.17 13.90 -4.18
N GLY A 187 3.31 14.32 -3.63
CA GLY A 187 4.28 13.43 -3.03
C GLY A 187 5.69 13.98 -2.95
N ASN A 188 6.55 13.23 -2.28
CA ASN A 188 7.99 13.49 -2.19
C ASN A 188 8.79 12.32 -2.76
N GLY A 189 10.00 12.60 -3.21
CA GLY A 189 10.93 11.56 -3.67
C GLY A 189 12.06 12.09 -4.53
N LYS A 190 12.98 11.21 -4.86
CA LYS A 190 14.23 11.54 -5.58
C LYS A 190 14.03 11.98 -7.03
N GLU A 191 12.87 11.73 -7.62
CA GLU A 191 12.56 12.13 -9.00
C GLU A 191 12.00 13.57 -9.08
N TYR A 192 11.85 14.30 -7.96
CA TYR A 192 11.25 15.65 -7.94
C TYR A 192 11.87 16.60 -8.97
N SER A 193 13.22 16.75 -8.94
CA SER A 193 13.93 17.66 -9.86
C SER A 193 13.74 17.24 -11.31
N TYR A 194 13.89 15.94 -11.60
CA TYR A 194 13.70 15.41 -12.94
C TYR A 194 12.28 15.65 -13.48
N LEU A 195 11.25 15.41 -12.66
CA LEU A 195 9.85 15.62 -13.07
C LEU A 195 9.54 17.09 -13.30
N THR A 196 10.09 17.98 -12.47
CA THR A 196 9.93 19.44 -12.64
C THR A 196 10.60 19.92 -13.93
N GLU A 197 11.80 19.47 -14.23
CA GLU A 197 12.50 19.78 -15.49
C GLU A 197 11.72 19.23 -16.70
N LEU A 198 11.13 18.07 -16.60
CA LEU A 198 10.31 17.47 -17.65
C LEU A 198 9.04 18.30 -17.93
N ILE A 199 8.36 18.78 -16.90
CA ILE A 199 7.19 19.67 -17.02
C ILE A 199 7.56 20.94 -17.79
N ILE A 200 8.63 21.62 -17.39
CA ILE A 200 9.13 22.85 -18.06
C ILE A 200 9.52 22.56 -19.52
N LYS A 201 10.28 21.49 -19.74
CA LYS A 201 10.74 21.10 -21.09
C LYS A 201 9.57 20.84 -22.05
N LEU A 202 8.45 20.38 -21.54
CA LEU A 202 7.24 20.08 -22.32
C LEU A 202 6.28 21.29 -22.41
N GLY A 203 6.57 22.40 -21.73
CA GLY A 203 5.68 23.59 -21.69
C GLY A 203 4.36 23.29 -20.99
N LEU A 204 4.39 22.53 -19.88
CA LEU A 204 3.21 22.09 -19.13
C LEU A 204 3.13 22.72 -17.73
N ASP A 205 3.96 23.71 -17.43
CA ASP A 205 4.08 24.35 -16.12
C ASP A 205 2.86 25.23 -15.75
N ASP A 206 2.06 25.60 -16.72
CA ASP A 206 0.74 26.24 -16.54
C ASP A 206 -0.38 25.26 -16.14
N ARG A 207 -0.22 23.95 -16.38
CA ARG A 207 -1.26 22.91 -16.19
C ARG A 207 -0.88 21.81 -15.20
N ILE A 208 0.41 21.56 -14.96
CA ILE A 208 0.86 20.51 -14.04
C ILE A 208 1.59 21.13 -12.85
N GLN A 209 1.11 20.81 -11.65
CA GLN A 209 1.76 21.20 -10.41
C GLN A 209 2.18 19.99 -9.60
N ILE A 210 3.42 20.00 -9.10
CA ILE A 210 3.90 19.03 -8.11
C ILE A 210 3.81 19.68 -6.72
N ILE A 211 3.11 19.01 -5.80
CA ILE A 211 2.96 19.41 -4.41
C ILE A 211 3.66 18.40 -3.54
N ASN A 212 4.38 18.87 -2.51
CA ASN A 212 5.01 18.01 -1.53
C ASN A 212 3.98 17.13 -0.82
N GLU A 213 4.44 16.01 -0.26
CA GLU A 213 3.62 15.14 0.57
C GLU A 213 2.89 15.93 1.66
N VAL A 214 1.62 15.67 1.81
CA VAL A 214 0.72 16.34 2.77
C VAL A 214 0.17 15.34 3.78
N SER A 215 -0.33 15.86 4.91
CA SER A 215 -1.04 15.02 5.88
C SER A 215 -2.32 14.42 5.30
N GLN A 216 -2.81 13.34 5.89
CA GLN A 216 -4.05 12.67 5.46
C GLN A 216 -5.24 13.63 5.41
N ASN A 217 -5.41 14.48 6.43
CA ASN A 217 -6.50 15.47 6.46
C ASN A 217 -6.42 16.45 5.28
N LYS A 218 -5.19 16.91 4.96
CA LYS A 218 -4.99 17.81 3.83
C LYS A 218 -5.20 17.10 2.48
N LEU A 219 -4.87 15.81 2.39
CA LEU A 219 -5.12 15.00 1.20
C LEU A 219 -6.63 14.87 0.92
N ILE A 220 -7.46 14.77 1.96
CA ILE A 220 -8.93 14.79 1.81
C ILE A 220 -9.41 16.07 1.15
N GLU A 221 -8.85 17.24 1.50
CA GLU A 221 -9.19 18.49 0.84
C GLU A 221 -8.84 18.51 -0.67
N TYR A 222 -7.71 17.85 -1.03
CA TYR A 222 -7.36 17.67 -2.44
C TYR A 222 -8.31 16.70 -3.14
N TYR A 223 -8.70 15.61 -2.50
CA TYR A 223 -9.72 14.70 -3.03
C TYR A 223 -11.06 15.41 -3.28
N GLN A 224 -11.50 16.30 -2.37
CA GLN A 224 -12.74 17.07 -2.57
C GLN A 224 -12.75 17.91 -3.84
N GLN A 225 -11.60 18.34 -4.31
CA GLN A 225 -11.46 19.16 -5.51
C GLN A 225 -11.13 18.37 -6.77
N ALA A 226 -10.81 17.08 -6.64
CA ALA A 226 -10.42 16.24 -7.75
C ALA A 226 -11.64 15.76 -8.57
N SER A 227 -11.53 15.86 -9.88
CA SER A 227 -12.47 15.25 -10.83
C SER A 227 -12.20 13.77 -11.07
N MET A 228 -10.92 13.35 -10.93
CA MET A 228 -10.45 11.99 -11.18
C MET A 228 -9.11 11.76 -10.50
N LEU A 229 -8.83 10.52 -10.09
CA LEU A 229 -7.50 10.05 -9.72
C LEU A 229 -6.90 9.19 -10.83
N ILE A 230 -5.61 9.40 -11.14
CA ILE A 230 -4.86 8.56 -12.09
C ILE A 230 -3.73 7.82 -11.37
N ILE A 231 -3.65 6.50 -11.61
CA ILE A 231 -2.52 5.67 -11.24
C ILE A 231 -1.71 5.36 -12.50
N SER A 232 -0.50 5.89 -12.59
CA SER A 232 0.42 5.69 -13.73
C SER A 232 1.56 4.72 -13.44
N SER A 233 1.49 4.01 -12.32
CA SER A 233 2.58 3.20 -11.78
C SER A 233 3.03 2.10 -12.73
N ARG A 234 4.34 1.85 -12.74
CA ARG A 234 4.96 0.71 -13.43
C ARG A 234 4.81 -0.60 -12.65
N ASN A 235 4.73 -0.48 -11.33
CA ASN A 235 4.58 -1.63 -10.44
C ASN A 235 4.03 -1.21 -9.07
N GLU A 236 3.01 -1.91 -8.58
CA GLU A 236 2.40 -1.74 -7.26
C GLU A 236 2.06 -3.09 -6.63
N GLY A 237 1.98 -3.12 -5.32
CA GLY A 237 1.38 -4.24 -4.60
C GLY A 237 -0.15 -4.18 -4.60
N GLY A 238 -0.66 -2.98 -4.35
CA GLY A 238 -2.08 -2.63 -4.30
C GLY A 238 -2.18 -1.16 -3.89
N PRO A 239 -2.41 -0.23 -4.84
CA PRO A 239 -2.39 1.21 -4.56
C PRO A 239 -3.57 1.61 -3.67
N ARG A 240 -3.29 1.96 -2.41
CA ARG A 240 -4.30 2.38 -1.43
C ARG A 240 -5.02 3.66 -1.84
N VAL A 241 -4.29 4.61 -2.43
CA VAL A 241 -4.87 5.89 -2.91
C VAL A 241 -5.98 5.69 -3.94
N ALA A 242 -5.94 4.59 -4.72
CA ALA A 242 -7.04 4.23 -5.61
C ALA A 242 -8.28 3.78 -4.84
N LEU A 243 -8.10 2.98 -3.76
CA LEU A 243 -9.21 2.57 -2.88
C LEU A 243 -9.81 3.77 -2.15
N GLU A 244 -8.98 4.71 -1.71
CA GLU A 244 -9.41 5.94 -1.04
C GLU A 244 -10.25 6.81 -1.98
N ALA A 245 -9.77 7.03 -3.22
CA ALA A 245 -10.51 7.79 -4.22
C ALA A 245 -11.86 7.13 -4.56
N LEU A 246 -11.88 5.81 -4.79
CA LEU A 246 -13.10 5.06 -5.10
C LEU A 246 -14.10 5.07 -3.92
N TYR A 247 -13.62 4.94 -2.68
CA TYR A 247 -14.47 5.08 -1.49
C TYR A 247 -15.12 6.46 -1.41
N LEU A 248 -14.36 7.52 -1.71
CA LEU A 248 -14.86 8.90 -1.79
C LEU A 248 -15.65 9.18 -3.09
N LYS A 249 -15.96 8.16 -3.88
CA LYS A 249 -16.68 8.24 -5.16
C LYS A 249 -15.98 9.11 -6.22
N ILE A 250 -14.65 9.20 -6.15
CA ILE A 250 -13.83 9.87 -7.17
C ILE A 250 -13.49 8.84 -8.24
N PRO A 251 -13.78 9.11 -9.52
CA PRO A 251 -13.42 8.21 -10.61
C PRO A 251 -11.94 7.91 -10.66
N VAL A 252 -11.58 6.66 -10.98
CA VAL A 252 -10.19 6.21 -11.12
C VAL A 252 -9.96 5.58 -12.47
N ILE A 253 -8.85 5.96 -13.12
CA ILE A 253 -8.23 5.21 -14.21
C ILE A 253 -6.82 4.80 -13.78
N SER A 254 -6.31 3.69 -14.29
CA SER A 254 -5.07 3.13 -13.78
C SER A 254 -4.27 2.40 -14.84
N THR A 255 -2.97 2.32 -14.67
CA THR A 255 -2.21 1.21 -15.24
C THR A 255 -2.61 -0.09 -14.54
N ASP A 256 -2.52 -1.23 -15.26
CA ASP A 256 -2.86 -2.55 -14.72
C ASP A 256 -1.81 -3.06 -13.72
N VAL A 257 -1.81 -2.49 -12.51
CA VAL A 257 -0.89 -2.82 -11.42
C VAL A 257 -1.60 -3.26 -10.14
N GLY A 258 -0.95 -4.08 -9.33
CA GLY A 258 -1.49 -4.54 -8.04
C GLY A 258 -2.85 -5.20 -8.20
N HIS A 259 -3.83 -4.72 -7.46
CA HIS A 259 -5.23 -5.19 -7.49
C HIS A 259 -6.14 -4.42 -8.46
N MET A 260 -5.58 -3.53 -9.31
CA MET A 260 -6.44 -2.66 -10.13
C MET A 260 -7.30 -3.43 -11.13
N SER A 261 -6.81 -4.51 -11.73
CA SER A 261 -7.62 -5.39 -12.59
C SER A 261 -8.65 -6.25 -11.86
N GLU A 262 -8.62 -6.27 -10.52
CA GLU A 262 -9.65 -6.91 -9.69
C GLU A 262 -10.81 -5.94 -9.40
N ILE A 263 -10.60 -4.65 -9.57
CA ILE A 263 -11.52 -3.56 -9.21
C ILE A 263 -12.06 -2.86 -10.46
N LEU A 264 -11.16 -2.46 -11.36
CA LEU A 264 -11.51 -1.72 -12.56
C LEU A 264 -11.68 -2.64 -13.76
N PRO A 265 -12.69 -2.40 -14.60
CA PRO A 265 -12.82 -3.09 -15.89
C PRO A 265 -11.68 -2.70 -16.83
N LYS A 266 -11.44 -3.54 -17.83
CA LYS A 266 -10.32 -3.42 -18.75
C LYS A 266 -10.25 -2.07 -19.48
N GLU A 267 -11.39 -1.45 -19.73
CA GLU A 267 -11.51 -0.16 -20.41
C GLU A 267 -10.92 1.01 -19.62
N LEU A 268 -10.80 0.85 -18.28
CA LEU A 268 -10.21 1.84 -17.37
C LEU A 268 -8.75 1.52 -17.02
N LEU A 269 -8.13 0.56 -17.73
CA LEU A 269 -6.79 0.10 -17.46
C LEU A 269 -5.88 0.30 -18.68
N ALA A 270 -4.67 0.85 -18.45
CA ALA A 270 -3.57 0.86 -19.41
C ALA A 270 -2.49 -0.16 -19.03
N LYS A 271 -1.72 -0.61 -20.00
CA LYS A 271 -0.55 -1.46 -19.73
C LYS A 271 0.50 -0.71 -18.95
N PRO A 272 1.10 -1.31 -17.90
CA PRO A 272 2.20 -0.70 -17.17
C PRO A 272 3.40 -0.43 -18.08
N ASN A 273 4.04 0.74 -17.89
CA ASN A 273 5.21 1.18 -18.64
C ASN A 273 4.99 1.32 -20.17
N ASP A 274 3.77 1.60 -20.57
CA ASP A 274 3.37 1.85 -21.96
C ASP A 274 2.79 3.27 -22.06
N LEU A 275 3.56 4.19 -22.67
CA LEU A 275 3.18 5.60 -22.77
C LEU A 275 1.99 5.79 -23.72
N GLU A 276 1.96 5.05 -24.84
CA GLU A 276 0.90 5.16 -25.84
C GLU A 276 -0.45 4.72 -25.26
N ASP A 277 -0.47 3.56 -24.60
CA ASP A 277 -1.68 3.02 -23.97
C ASP A 277 -2.18 3.91 -22.84
N LEU A 278 -1.26 4.47 -22.01
CA LEU A 278 -1.61 5.44 -20.97
C LEU A 278 -2.14 6.74 -21.58
N THR A 279 -1.54 7.25 -22.65
CA THR A 279 -1.99 8.47 -23.32
C THR A 279 -3.40 8.29 -23.88
N CYS A 280 -3.67 7.18 -24.58
CA CYS A 280 -5.00 6.86 -25.08
C CYS A 280 -6.05 6.78 -23.95
N LEU A 281 -5.69 6.20 -22.81
CA LEU A 281 -6.57 6.10 -21.65
C LEU A 281 -6.88 7.49 -21.06
N VAL A 282 -5.84 8.32 -20.87
CA VAL A 282 -5.96 9.68 -20.32
C VAL A 282 -6.80 10.57 -21.26
N GLU A 283 -6.51 10.60 -22.55
CA GLU A 283 -7.25 11.40 -23.53
C GLU A 283 -8.73 11.00 -23.62
N ARG A 284 -9.02 9.69 -23.49
CA ARG A 284 -10.40 9.19 -23.52
C ARG A 284 -11.24 9.65 -22.34
N TYR A 285 -10.68 9.69 -21.13
CA TYR A 285 -11.49 9.84 -19.91
C TYR A 285 -11.30 11.14 -19.16
N VAL A 286 -10.18 11.85 -19.28
CA VAL A 286 -9.95 13.08 -18.49
C VAL A 286 -10.91 14.20 -18.88
N ASN A 287 -11.15 14.40 -20.17
CA ASN A 287 -12.04 15.47 -20.67
C ASN A 287 -13.50 15.01 -20.81
N ASN A 288 -13.75 13.71 -20.74
CA ASN A 288 -15.09 13.16 -20.99
C ASN A 288 -15.26 11.79 -20.28
N LEU A 289 -15.46 11.83 -18.97
CA LEU A 289 -15.71 10.62 -18.20
C LEU A 289 -17.16 10.13 -18.43
N ASN A 290 -17.37 9.39 -19.48
CA ASN A 290 -18.67 8.77 -19.81
C ASN A 290 -18.85 7.38 -19.18
N TYR A 291 -17.95 6.94 -18.29
CA TYR A 291 -18.02 5.65 -17.62
C TYR A 291 -18.59 5.80 -16.22
N ASN A 292 -19.75 5.20 -15.97
CA ASN A 292 -20.36 5.20 -14.64
C ASN A 292 -19.60 4.19 -13.76
N GLN A 293 -18.97 4.67 -12.68
CA GLN A 293 -18.23 3.84 -11.72
C GLN A 293 -19.01 3.54 -10.42
N GLU A 294 -20.32 3.84 -10.35
CA GLU A 294 -21.10 3.72 -9.10
C GLU A 294 -21.06 2.31 -8.49
N TYR A 295 -21.14 1.27 -9.32
CA TYR A 295 -21.02 -0.11 -8.83
C TYR A 295 -19.62 -0.43 -8.27
N ILE A 296 -18.56 0.22 -8.80
CA ILE A 296 -17.19 0.07 -8.32
C ILE A 296 -17.05 0.73 -6.94
N TYR A 297 -17.67 1.90 -6.73
CA TYR A 297 -17.65 2.59 -5.45
C TYR A 297 -18.28 1.74 -4.34
N GLN A 298 -19.45 1.16 -4.61
CA GLN A 298 -20.14 0.27 -3.68
C GLN A 298 -19.29 -0.97 -3.35
N TYR A 299 -18.77 -1.63 -4.37
CA TYR A 299 -17.90 -2.79 -4.22
C TYR A 299 -16.66 -2.48 -3.36
N VAL A 300 -16.00 -1.35 -3.61
CA VAL A 300 -14.80 -0.96 -2.83
C VAL A 300 -15.17 -0.60 -1.39
N ALA A 301 -16.26 0.11 -1.17
CA ALA A 301 -16.69 0.48 0.19
C ALA A 301 -16.96 -0.75 1.07
N GLU A 302 -17.57 -1.79 0.51
CA GLU A 302 -17.93 -3.01 1.23
C GLU A 302 -16.73 -3.96 1.38
N GLU A 303 -16.10 -4.34 0.24
CA GLU A 303 -15.12 -5.41 0.21
C GLU A 303 -13.71 -5.00 0.66
N PHE A 304 -13.38 -3.70 0.60
CA PHE A 304 -12.05 -3.20 0.96
C PHE A 304 -12.03 -2.39 2.27
N SER A 305 -12.98 -2.66 3.18
CA SER A 305 -12.96 -2.07 4.52
C SER A 305 -11.89 -2.72 5.40
N LEU A 306 -11.30 -1.92 6.32
CA LEU A 306 -10.33 -2.42 7.31
C LEU A 306 -10.92 -3.56 8.14
N THR A 307 -12.15 -3.41 8.64
CA THR A 307 -12.82 -4.40 9.49
C THR A 307 -12.98 -5.74 8.77
N ALA A 308 -13.42 -5.72 7.50
CA ALA A 308 -13.56 -6.96 6.72
C ALA A 308 -12.19 -7.64 6.51
N LYS A 309 -11.14 -6.88 6.17
CA LYS A 309 -9.81 -7.44 5.92
C LYS A 309 -9.10 -7.89 7.20
N ALA A 310 -9.24 -7.16 8.30
CA ALA A 310 -8.70 -7.58 9.59
C ALA A 310 -9.32 -8.90 10.06
N LYS A 311 -10.64 -9.08 9.88
CA LYS A 311 -11.33 -10.33 10.18
C LYS A 311 -10.78 -11.49 9.34
N GLN A 312 -10.60 -11.31 8.03
CA GLN A 312 -9.99 -12.33 7.16
C GLN A 312 -8.59 -12.73 7.66
N ILE A 313 -7.78 -11.77 8.11
CA ILE A 313 -6.44 -12.04 8.66
C ILE A 313 -6.54 -12.81 9.98
N ILE A 314 -7.47 -12.45 10.87
CA ILE A 314 -7.71 -13.17 12.13
C ILE A 314 -8.15 -14.61 11.86
N ASP A 315 -8.96 -14.85 10.85
CA ASP A 315 -9.39 -16.20 10.46
C ASP A 315 -8.21 -17.06 9.99
N VAL A 316 -7.27 -16.48 9.23
CA VAL A 316 -5.98 -17.13 8.87
C VAL A 316 -5.19 -17.54 10.12
N TYR A 317 -5.18 -16.69 11.16
CA TYR A 317 -4.49 -17.02 12.41
C TYR A 317 -5.19 -18.18 13.16
N LYS A 318 -6.52 -18.14 13.24
CA LYS A 318 -7.31 -19.20 13.90
C LYS A 318 -7.10 -20.56 13.22
N GLU A 319 -7.17 -20.59 11.89
CA GLU A 319 -6.87 -21.81 11.11
C GLU A 319 -5.48 -22.37 11.39
N LEU A 320 -4.47 -21.47 11.47
CA LEU A 320 -3.09 -21.86 11.69
C LEU A 320 -2.85 -22.44 13.10
N LEU A 321 -3.60 -22.02 14.10
CA LEU A 321 -3.46 -22.50 15.47
C LEU A 321 -4.18 -23.85 15.71
N VAL A 322 -5.15 -24.21 14.87
CA VAL A 322 -5.89 -25.48 14.94
C VAL A 322 -5.17 -26.59 14.11
N SER A 323 -4.38 -26.19 13.11
CA SER A 323 -3.57 -27.09 12.28
C SER A 323 -2.24 -27.45 12.96
#